data_770fe7e60731bab58da5001ca9e8b44e
#
_entry.id   770fe7e60731bab58da5001ca9e8b44e
#
_cell.length_a   1.000
_cell.length_b   1.000
_cell.length_c   1.000
_cell.angle_alpha   90.00
_cell.angle_beta   90.00
_cell.angle_gamma   90.00
#
_symmetry.space_group_name_H-M   'P 1'
#
loop_
_entity.id
_entity.type
_entity.pdbx_description
1 polymer ?
#
loop_
_entity_poly.entity_id
_entity_poly.type
_entity_poly.pdbx_seq_one_letter_code
_entity_poly.pdbx_strand_id
1 'polypeptide(L)'
;PAVSAPDSCAARASAAAVAAQIMADPKTALDTLAREELGLDPSELGSPVRVAISSFVAFAIGASVVVIPYLFFMAPGASTTIPLVIAITLAVASMLLVGGIVGRPSGRGVVFSSLRQLLWGAGAALVTLVVGRLVGVSLG
;
A
#
# COMPACT_ATOMS: atom_id res chain seq x y z
N PRO A 1 37.89 13.16 -17.87
CA PRO A 1 38.03 14.27 -18.83
C PRO A 1 37.19 15.42 -18.28
N ALA A 2 37.89 16.52 -17.90
CA ALA A 2 37.26 17.73 -17.41
C ALA A 2 36.50 18.38 -18.57
N VAL A 3 35.19 18.55 -18.45
CA VAL A 3 34.34 19.31 -19.37
C VAL A 3 34.86 20.76 -19.33
N SER A 4 35.25 21.33 -20.46
CA SER A 4 35.79 22.67 -20.52
C SER A 4 34.76 23.72 -20.08
N ALA A 5 35.20 24.74 -19.36
CA ALA A 5 34.31 25.76 -18.76
C ALA A 5 33.35 26.48 -19.76
N PRO A 6 33.73 26.74 -21.05
CA PRO A 6 32.80 27.32 -22.02
C PRO A 6 31.60 26.39 -22.36
N ASP A 7 31.83 25.08 -22.43
CA ASP A 7 30.76 24.11 -22.75
C ASP A 7 29.75 24.02 -21.62
N SER A 8 30.17 24.17 -20.38
CA SER A 8 29.27 24.17 -19.22
C SER A 8 28.38 25.42 -19.14
N CYS A 9 28.87 26.57 -19.60
CA CYS A 9 28.13 27.82 -19.61
C CYS A 9 27.04 27.81 -20.71
N ALA A 10 27.34 27.31 -21.89
CA ALA A 10 26.39 27.15 -22.98
C ALA A 10 25.31 26.12 -22.64
N ALA A 11 25.69 25.01 -22.00
CA ALA A 11 24.75 24.00 -21.54
C ALA A 11 23.80 24.54 -20.46
N ARG A 12 24.29 25.38 -19.56
CA ARG A 12 23.40 26.01 -18.53
C ARG A 12 22.45 27.03 -19.14
N ALA A 13 22.88 27.81 -20.11
CA ALA A 13 22.06 28.78 -20.81
C ALA A 13 20.92 28.09 -21.61
N SER A 14 21.24 27.00 -22.31
CA SER A 14 20.25 26.20 -23.02
C SER A 14 19.27 25.51 -22.08
N ALA A 15 19.71 24.94 -20.96
CA ALA A 15 18.87 24.36 -19.95
C ALA A 15 17.91 25.39 -19.32
N ALA A 16 18.42 26.60 -19.02
CA ALA A 16 17.58 27.68 -18.50
C ALA A 16 16.49 28.14 -19.50
N ALA A 17 16.81 28.20 -20.79
CA ALA A 17 15.88 28.55 -21.84
C ALA A 17 14.76 27.49 -21.99
N VAL A 18 15.12 26.20 -21.95
CA VAL A 18 14.16 25.09 -21.98
C VAL A 18 13.27 25.11 -20.74
N ALA A 19 13.86 25.31 -19.54
CA ALA A 19 13.10 25.41 -18.30
C ALA A 19 12.10 26.57 -18.34
N ALA A 20 12.52 27.73 -18.86
CA ALA A 20 11.63 28.90 -19.02
C ALA A 20 10.47 28.63 -19.99
N GLN A 21 10.71 27.88 -21.09
CA GLN A 21 9.64 27.47 -22.00
C GLN A 21 8.64 26.50 -21.36
N ILE A 22 9.11 25.52 -20.60
CA ILE A 22 8.26 24.56 -19.89
C ILE A 22 7.40 25.27 -18.84
N MET A 23 7.98 26.25 -18.12
CA MET A 23 7.29 27.00 -17.08
C MET A 23 6.33 28.09 -17.62
N ALA A 24 6.37 28.40 -18.93
CA ALA A 24 5.48 29.39 -19.53
C ALA A 24 4.01 28.92 -19.60
N ASP A 25 3.77 27.63 -19.70
CA ASP A 25 2.41 27.05 -19.66
C ASP A 25 2.19 26.31 -18.32
N PRO A 26 1.24 26.76 -17.48
CA PRO A 26 0.98 26.16 -16.16
C PRO A 26 0.64 24.66 -16.20
N LYS A 27 0.00 24.17 -17.25
CA LYS A 27 -0.33 22.74 -17.39
C LYS A 27 0.91 21.93 -17.71
N THR A 28 1.71 22.38 -18.67
CA THR A 28 2.97 21.73 -19.04
C THR A 28 3.97 21.77 -17.90
N ALA A 29 4.01 22.86 -17.12
CA ALA A 29 4.85 22.98 -15.93
C ALA A 29 4.46 21.96 -14.85
N LEU A 30 3.16 21.82 -14.55
CA LEU A 30 2.65 20.84 -13.59
C LEU A 30 2.93 19.40 -14.03
N ASP A 31 2.67 19.07 -15.28
CA ASP A 31 2.91 17.73 -15.82
C ASP A 31 4.40 17.36 -15.77
N THR A 32 5.27 18.30 -16.13
CA THR A 32 6.71 18.08 -16.10
C THR A 32 7.23 17.91 -14.67
N LEU A 33 6.77 18.76 -13.72
CA LEU A 33 7.12 18.62 -12.32
C LEU A 33 6.63 17.30 -11.72
N ALA A 34 5.42 16.88 -12.07
CA ALA A 34 4.88 15.61 -11.61
C ALA A 34 5.70 14.42 -12.12
N ARG A 35 6.17 14.47 -13.36
CA ARG A 35 7.00 13.39 -13.95
C ARG A 35 8.43 13.38 -13.37
N GLU A 36 9.08 14.55 -13.28
CA GLU A 36 10.48 14.64 -12.88
C GLU A 36 10.68 14.53 -11.37
N GLU A 37 9.81 15.18 -10.57
CA GLU A 37 9.94 15.21 -9.11
C GLU A 37 9.27 14.01 -8.43
N LEU A 38 8.10 13.59 -8.90
CA LEU A 38 7.30 12.54 -8.28
C LEU A 38 7.43 11.19 -8.98
N GLY A 39 8.03 11.16 -10.18
CA GLY A 39 8.10 9.95 -11.01
C GLY A 39 6.73 9.44 -11.43
N LEU A 40 5.71 10.31 -11.43
CA LEU A 40 4.33 9.98 -11.78
C LEU A 40 4.02 10.47 -13.19
N ASP A 41 3.51 9.59 -14.04
CA ASP A 41 2.93 10.01 -15.32
C ASP A 41 1.45 10.39 -15.13
N PRO A 42 1.08 11.69 -15.28
CA PRO A 42 -0.31 12.13 -15.12
C PRO A 42 -1.28 11.43 -16.09
N SER A 43 -0.79 10.95 -17.23
CA SER A 43 -1.59 10.20 -18.21
C SER A 43 -1.83 8.75 -17.79
N GLU A 44 -0.99 8.21 -16.91
CA GLU A 44 -1.09 6.87 -16.34
C GLU A 44 -1.81 6.84 -14.97
N LEU A 45 -2.23 7.97 -14.46
CA LEU A 45 -3.12 8.03 -13.30
C LEU A 45 -4.39 7.25 -13.65
N GLY A 46 -4.41 6.00 -13.22
CA GLY A 46 -5.53 5.09 -13.46
C GLY A 46 -6.85 5.72 -13.01
N SER A 47 -7.93 5.46 -13.74
CA SER A 47 -9.27 5.94 -13.36
C SER A 47 -9.51 5.70 -11.88
N PRO A 48 -9.88 6.74 -11.09
CA PRO A 48 -10.16 6.60 -9.65
C PRO A 48 -11.17 5.48 -9.35
N VAL A 49 -12.13 5.28 -10.25
CA VAL A 49 -13.13 4.22 -10.16
C VAL A 49 -12.48 2.83 -10.26
N ARG A 50 -11.50 2.64 -11.17
CA ARG A 50 -10.79 1.38 -11.31
C ARG A 50 -9.98 1.05 -10.05
N VAL A 51 -9.30 2.04 -9.49
CA VAL A 51 -8.55 1.89 -8.22
C VAL A 51 -9.50 1.56 -7.08
N ALA A 52 -10.63 2.25 -6.96
CA ALA A 52 -11.62 1.99 -5.94
C ALA A 52 -12.21 0.57 -6.04
N ILE A 53 -12.56 0.11 -7.23
CA ILE A 53 -13.08 -1.24 -7.47
C ILE A 53 -12.03 -2.30 -7.13
N SER A 54 -10.79 -2.12 -7.59
CA SER A 54 -9.72 -3.09 -7.29
C SER A 54 -9.42 -3.18 -5.79
N SER A 55 -9.41 -2.06 -5.10
CA SER A 55 -9.25 -2.01 -3.64
C SER A 55 -10.41 -2.66 -2.92
N PHE A 56 -11.65 -2.40 -3.34
CA PHE A 56 -12.84 -3.03 -2.77
C PHE A 56 -12.82 -4.55 -2.95
N VAL A 57 -12.51 -5.03 -4.15
CA VAL A 57 -12.42 -6.48 -4.44
C VAL A 57 -11.33 -7.14 -3.61
N ALA A 58 -10.14 -6.53 -3.55
CA ALA A 58 -9.04 -7.05 -2.74
C ALA A 58 -9.41 -7.12 -1.25
N PHE A 59 -10.06 -6.08 -0.72
CA PHE A 59 -10.53 -6.04 0.65
C PHE A 59 -11.62 -7.08 0.92
N ALA A 60 -12.60 -7.23 0.02
CA ALA A 60 -13.67 -8.21 0.14
C ALA A 60 -13.13 -9.65 0.17
N ILE A 61 -12.16 -9.96 -0.69
CA ILE A 61 -11.48 -11.27 -0.70
C ILE A 61 -10.76 -11.49 0.63
N GLY A 62 -9.97 -10.52 1.10
CA GLY A 62 -9.25 -10.62 2.37
C GLY A 62 -10.17 -10.81 3.57
N ALA A 63 -11.27 -10.06 3.63
CA ALA A 63 -12.27 -10.19 4.69
C ALA A 63 -12.97 -11.56 4.65
N SER A 64 -13.31 -12.05 3.46
CA SER A 64 -13.95 -13.37 3.28
C SER A 64 -13.08 -14.51 3.83
N VAL A 65 -11.77 -14.46 3.64
CA VAL A 65 -10.83 -15.47 4.16
C VAL A 65 -10.94 -15.63 5.67
N VAL A 66 -11.17 -14.53 6.40
CA VAL A 66 -11.28 -14.54 7.87
C VAL A 66 -12.70 -14.90 8.33
N VAL A 67 -13.73 -14.46 7.60
CA VAL A 67 -15.15 -14.64 7.98
C VAL A 67 -15.67 -16.03 7.66
N ILE A 68 -15.27 -16.62 6.53
CA ILE A 68 -15.74 -17.92 6.06
C ILE A 68 -15.63 -19.03 7.13
N PRO A 69 -14.52 -19.20 7.87
CA PRO A 69 -14.43 -20.22 8.91
C PRO A 69 -15.53 -20.11 9.97
N TYR A 70 -15.91 -18.89 10.36
CA TYR A 70 -16.97 -18.68 11.33
C TYR A 70 -18.34 -19.11 10.79
N LEU A 71 -18.61 -18.86 9.51
CA LEU A 71 -19.87 -19.27 8.88
C LEU A 71 -20.05 -20.79 8.84
N PHE A 72 -18.95 -21.53 8.61
CA PHE A 72 -18.99 -23.00 8.59
C PHE A 72 -19.15 -23.63 9.98
N PHE A 73 -18.69 -22.98 11.03
CA PHE A 73 -18.73 -23.48 12.40
C PHE A 73 -19.86 -22.83 13.23
N MET A 74 -20.83 -22.17 12.60
CA MET A 74 -21.92 -21.44 13.25
C MET A 74 -23.07 -22.39 13.62
N ALA A 75 -22.79 -23.42 14.41
CA ALA A 75 -23.83 -24.32 14.96
C ALA A 75 -24.15 -23.93 16.41
N PRO A 76 -25.39 -24.05 16.87
CA PRO A 76 -25.76 -23.83 18.25
C PRO A 76 -24.97 -24.75 19.20
N GLY A 77 -24.21 -24.15 20.14
CA GLY A 77 -23.36 -24.91 21.07
C GLY A 77 -22.00 -25.29 20.55
N ALA A 78 -21.61 -24.87 19.31
CA ALA A 78 -20.27 -25.09 18.80
C ALA A 78 -19.21 -24.24 19.52
N SER A 79 -18.03 -24.81 19.73
CA SER A 79 -16.88 -24.10 20.30
C SER A 79 -16.41 -22.98 19.37
N THR A 80 -16.30 -21.77 19.87
CA THR A 80 -15.75 -20.61 19.14
C THR A 80 -14.23 -20.69 18.96
N THR A 81 -13.56 -21.60 19.65
CA THR A 81 -12.08 -21.70 19.63
C THR A 81 -11.57 -22.23 18.30
N ILE A 82 -12.24 -23.22 17.71
CA ILE A 82 -11.80 -23.83 16.44
C ILE A 82 -11.84 -22.81 15.29
N PRO A 83 -12.97 -22.13 15.00
CA PRO A 83 -13.00 -21.13 13.94
C PRO A 83 -12.05 -19.96 14.20
N LEU A 84 -11.82 -19.57 15.46
CA LEU A 84 -10.88 -18.54 15.83
C LEU A 84 -9.43 -18.92 15.46
N VAL A 85 -8.99 -20.12 15.80
CA VAL A 85 -7.65 -20.61 15.47
C VAL A 85 -7.46 -20.68 13.96
N ILE A 86 -8.45 -21.21 13.24
CA ILE A 86 -8.42 -21.28 11.77
C ILE A 86 -8.32 -19.86 11.17
N ALA A 87 -9.16 -18.93 11.61
CA ALA A 87 -9.18 -17.55 11.12
C ALA A 87 -7.84 -16.84 11.37
N ILE A 88 -7.25 -16.99 12.57
CA ILE A 88 -5.93 -16.41 12.89
C ILE A 88 -4.85 -17.02 11.99
N THR A 89 -4.85 -18.32 11.81
CA THR A 89 -3.86 -19.01 10.96
C THR A 89 -3.95 -18.53 9.51
N LEU A 90 -5.16 -18.42 8.96
CA LEU A 90 -5.41 -17.90 7.62
C LEU A 90 -5.02 -16.42 7.49
N ALA A 91 -5.30 -15.59 8.51
CA ALA A 91 -4.91 -14.19 8.52
C ALA A 91 -3.39 -14.03 8.50
N VAL A 92 -2.65 -14.79 9.34
CA VAL A 92 -1.18 -14.78 9.36
C VAL A 92 -0.62 -15.23 8.01
N ALA A 93 -1.12 -16.33 7.46
CA ALA A 93 -0.69 -16.84 6.16
C ALA A 93 -0.93 -15.81 5.04
N SER A 94 -2.11 -15.17 5.02
CA SER A 94 -2.44 -14.10 4.06
C SER A 94 -1.51 -12.90 4.19
N MET A 95 -1.19 -12.45 5.40
CA MET A 95 -0.27 -11.33 5.63
C MET A 95 1.15 -11.65 5.15
N LEU A 96 1.64 -12.85 5.40
CA LEU A 96 2.96 -13.30 4.92
C LEU A 96 3.00 -13.36 3.39
N LEU A 97 1.94 -13.87 2.77
CA LEU A 97 1.83 -13.99 1.33
C LEU A 97 1.78 -12.61 0.66
N VAL A 98 0.90 -11.73 1.12
CA VAL A 98 0.76 -10.37 0.58
C VAL A 98 2.05 -9.57 0.81
N GLY A 99 2.63 -9.63 2.02
CA GLY A 99 3.90 -8.98 2.32
C GLY A 99 5.05 -9.45 1.42
N GLY A 100 5.08 -10.76 1.11
CA GLY A 100 6.04 -11.35 0.19
C GLY A 100 5.86 -10.90 -1.26
N ILE A 101 4.62 -10.84 -1.74
CA ILE A 101 4.29 -10.37 -3.10
C ILE A 101 4.69 -8.89 -3.26
N VAL A 102 4.30 -8.04 -2.31
CA VAL A 102 4.60 -6.60 -2.34
C VAL A 102 6.10 -6.31 -2.14
N GLY A 103 6.79 -7.18 -1.40
CA GLY A 103 8.24 -7.05 -1.16
C GLY A 103 9.10 -7.26 -2.40
N ARG A 104 8.63 -8.04 -3.39
CA ARG A 104 9.39 -8.34 -4.62
C ARG A 104 9.69 -7.09 -5.47
N PRO A 105 8.69 -6.33 -5.92
CA PRO A 105 8.95 -5.15 -6.75
C PRO A 105 9.63 -4.00 -5.99
N SER A 106 9.53 -3.99 -4.66
CA SER A 106 10.14 -2.94 -3.83
C SER A 106 11.65 -3.10 -3.62
N GLY A 107 12.30 -4.12 -4.21
CA GLY A 107 13.73 -4.40 -4.03
C GLY A 107 14.14 -4.75 -2.59
N ARG A 108 13.20 -4.81 -1.67
CA ARG A 108 13.39 -5.23 -0.28
C ARG A 108 13.21 -6.73 -0.17
N GLY A 109 13.99 -7.39 0.67
CA GLY A 109 13.89 -8.84 0.84
C GLY A 109 12.46 -9.29 1.19
N VAL A 110 11.99 -10.33 0.51
CA VAL A 110 10.64 -10.90 0.69
C VAL A 110 10.33 -11.18 2.17
N VAL A 111 11.28 -11.79 2.89
CA VAL A 111 11.14 -12.12 4.31
C VAL A 111 10.96 -10.87 5.17
N PHE A 112 11.76 -9.84 4.91
CA PHE A 112 11.67 -8.58 5.67
C PHE A 112 10.31 -7.88 5.45
N SER A 113 9.82 -7.84 4.22
CA SER A 113 8.52 -7.27 3.88
C SER A 113 7.37 -8.05 4.52
N SER A 114 7.42 -9.38 4.48
CA SER A 114 6.42 -10.24 5.12
C SER A 114 6.38 -10.06 6.64
N LEU A 115 7.55 -10.03 7.28
CA LEU A 115 7.63 -9.86 8.73
C LEU A 115 7.15 -8.46 9.16
N ARG A 116 7.51 -7.43 8.41
CA ARG A 116 7.03 -6.07 8.63
C ARG A 116 5.50 -5.98 8.52
N GLN A 117 4.91 -6.61 7.49
CA GLN A 117 3.46 -6.68 7.30
C GLN A 117 2.78 -7.37 8.48
N LEU A 118 3.33 -8.49 8.96
CA LEU A 118 2.82 -9.22 10.10
C LEU A 118 2.87 -8.38 11.39
N LEU A 119 3.97 -7.67 11.64
CA LEU A 119 4.12 -6.81 12.81
C LEU A 119 3.08 -5.69 12.85
N TRP A 120 2.88 -4.99 11.73
CA TRP A 120 1.87 -3.94 11.64
C TRP A 120 0.45 -4.49 11.79
N GLY A 121 0.15 -5.62 11.17
CA GLY A 121 -1.15 -6.29 11.29
C GLY A 121 -1.43 -6.79 12.71
N ALA A 122 -0.45 -7.42 13.34
CA ALA A 122 -0.57 -7.85 14.73
C ALA A 122 -0.74 -6.68 15.69
N GLY A 123 0.01 -5.58 15.49
CA GLY A 123 -0.14 -4.35 16.26
C GLY A 123 -1.54 -3.74 16.14
N ALA A 124 -2.07 -3.63 14.93
CA ALA A 124 -3.43 -3.16 14.70
C ALA A 124 -4.49 -4.05 15.37
N ALA A 125 -4.35 -5.37 15.24
CA ALA A 125 -5.25 -6.33 15.88
C ALA A 125 -5.24 -6.20 17.41
N LEU A 126 -4.05 -6.02 18.00
CA LEU A 126 -3.88 -5.86 19.44
C LEU A 126 -4.53 -4.56 19.96
N VAL A 127 -4.33 -3.45 19.24
CA VAL A 127 -4.97 -2.16 19.59
C VAL A 127 -6.49 -2.32 19.50
N THR A 128 -7.01 -2.91 18.44
CA THR A 128 -8.45 -3.14 18.28
C THR A 128 -9.02 -4.02 19.39
N LEU A 129 -8.29 -5.06 19.78
CA LEU A 129 -8.70 -5.95 20.87
C LEU A 129 -8.72 -5.24 22.21
N VAL A 130 -7.71 -4.41 22.52
CA VAL A 130 -7.66 -3.62 23.75
C VAL A 130 -8.81 -2.63 23.79
N VAL A 131 -9.02 -1.87 22.74
CA VAL A 131 -10.12 -0.90 22.65
C VAL A 131 -11.47 -1.61 22.76
N GLY A 132 -11.66 -2.72 22.03
CA GLY A 132 -12.88 -3.51 22.10
C GLY A 132 -13.19 -4.03 23.49
N ARG A 133 -12.17 -4.48 24.25
CA ARG A 133 -12.36 -4.90 25.64
C ARG A 133 -12.69 -3.73 26.57
N LEU A 134 -12.02 -2.59 26.42
CA LEU A 134 -12.30 -1.41 27.23
C LEU A 134 -13.72 -0.89 27.03
N VAL A 135 -14.15 -0.81 25.78
CA VAL A 135 -15.52 -0.39 25.43
C VAL A 135 -16.54 -1.46 25.85
N GLY A 136 -16.29 -2.73 25.58
CA GLY A 136 -17.17 -3.84 25.96
C GLY A 136 -17.36 -3.98 27.47
N VAL A 137 -16.33 -3.75 28.26
CA VAL A 137 -16.42 -3.74 29.74
C VAL A 137 -17.22 -2.52 30.26
N SER A 138 -17.19 -1.39 29.55
CA SER A 138 -17.94 -0.20 29.94
C SER A 138 -19.42 -0.25 29.55
N LEU A 139 -19.83 -1.16 28.67
CA LEU A 139 -21.22 -1.33 28.20
C LEU A 139 -21.94 -2.54 28.83
N GLY A 140 -21.26 -3.34 29.61
CA GLY A 140 -21.80 -4.49 30.37
C GLY A 140 -21.84 -4.19 31.84
#